data_fd03261646135782518724900a8e87b8
#
_entry.id   fd03261646135782518724900a8e87b8
#
_cell.length_a   1.000
_cell.length_b   1.000
_cell.length_c   1.000
_cell.angle_alpha   90.00
_cell.angle_beta   90.00
_cell.angle_gamma   90.00
#
_symmetry.space_group_name_H-M   'P 1'
#
loop_
_entity.id
_entity.type
_entity.pdbx_description
1 polymer ?
#
loop_
_entity_poly.entity_id
_entity_poly.type
_entity_poly.pdbx_seq_one_letter_code
_entity_poly.pdbx_strand_id
1 'polypeptide(L)'
;MPISGDLYRQLGRASAGAVSVVATYEADTDAIVGLTISSFVTLSFEPPLVMYAIQRHTASYAPMVTCRSFGVSLLNAAQTEIARHFAKPRRERGTHMPFDTGQVVRVPLIPQALAQIECLTQEVFMSGDHAIVVGLVEAARTLGGEPLLYFGRQYGNFSPLADR
;
A
#
# COMPACT_ATOMS: atom_id res chain seq x y z
N MET A 1 17.46 13.80 -23.50
CA MET A 1 16.33 14.48 -22.83
C MET A 1 15.41 13.42 -22.21
N PRO A 2 14.79 13.71 -21.07
CA PRO A 2 13.80 12.79 -20.48
C PRO A 2 12.64 12.56 -21.46
N ILE A 3 11.96 11.44 -21.32
CA ILE A 3 10.75 11.13 -22.09
C ILE A 3 9.61 12.11 -21.74
N SER A 4 8.62 12.24 -22.62
CA SER A 4 7.43 13.06 -22.34
C SER A 4 6.62 12.50 -21.17
N GLY A 5 5.92 13.38 -20.44
CA GLY A 5 5.02 12.96 -19.37
C GLY A 5 3.88 12.04 -19.85
N ASP A 6 3.45 12.15 -21.11
CA ASP A 6 2.43 11.25 -21.67
C ASP A 6 2.98 9.84 -21.89
N LEU A 7 4.18 9.71 -22.40
CA LEU A 7 4.83 8.42 -22.55
C LEU A 7 5.09 7.78 -21.18
N TYR A 8 5.52 8.58 -20.19
CA TYR A 8 5.69 8.09 -18.81
C TYR A 8 4.38 7.57 -18.21
N ARG A 9 3.26 8.29 -18.43
CA ARG A 9 1.93 7.82 -17.99
C ARG A 9 1.49 6.52 -18.69
N GLN A 10 1.86 6.33 -19.95
CA GLN A 10 1.60 5.09 -20.70
C GLN A 10 2.39 3.92 -20.11
N LEU A 11 3.66 4.11 -19.73
CA LEU A 11 4.47 3.11 -19.05
C LEU A 11 3.84 2.68 -17.71
N GLY A 12 3.39 3.64 -16.89
CA GLY A 12 2.68 3.33 -15.65
C GLY A 12 1.40 2.53 -15.85
N ARG A 13 0.67 2.73 -16.97
CA ARG A 13 -0.51 1.93 -17.31
C ARG A 13 -0.17 0.51 -17.79
N ALA A 14 0.99 0.33 -18.37
CA ALA A 14 1.47 -0.98 -18.85
C ALA A 14 2.04 -1.85 -17.73
N SER A 15 2.23 -1.28 -16.53
CA SER A 15 2.71 -2.00 -15.35
C SER A 15 1.51 -2.52 -14.53
N ALA A 16 1.42 -3.85 -14.39
CA ALA A 16 0.49 -4.47 -13.46
C ALA A 16 1.08 -4.49 -12.05
N GLY A 17 0.25 -4.23 -11.04
CA GLY A 17 0.68 -4.27 -9.64
C GLY A 17 -0.37 -4.83 -8.70
N ALA A 18 0.07 -5.48 -7.63
CA ALA A 18 -0.81 -5.87 -6.54
C ALA A 18 -1.31 -4.61 -5.81
N VAL A 19 -2.59 -4.62 -5.46
CA VAL A 19 -3.22 -3.50 -4.75
C VAL A 19 -3.07 -3.70 -3.25
N SER A 20 -2.54 -2.69 -2.59
CA SER A 20 -2.34 -2.69 -1.14
C SER A 20 -2.91 -1.42 -0.51
N VAL A 21 -3.33 -1.52 0.75
CA VAL A 21 -3.53 -0.37 1.63
C VAL A 21 -2.36 -0.32 2.60
N VAL A 22 -1.68 0.82 2.64
CA VAL A 22 -0.69 1.13 3.69
C VAL A 22 -1.33 2.11 4.66
N ALA A 23 -1.22 1.86 5.96
CA ALA A 23 -1.86 2.70 6.97
C ALA A 23 -1.02 2.81 8.25
N THR A 24 -1.18 3.94 8.94
CA THR A 24 -0.58 4.21 10.26
C THR A 24 -1.58 4.95 11.14
N TYR A 25 -1.29 5.03 12.44
CA TYR A 25 -1.97 5.94 13.35
C TYR A 25 -1.28 7.31 13.37
N GLU A 26 -2.06 8.37 13.32
CA GLU A 26 -1.58 9.74 13.49
C GLU A 26 -1.15 9.95 14.95
N ALA A 27 0.04 10.51 15.17
CA ALA A 27 0.68 10.54 16.48
C ALA A 27 -0.17 11.21 17.59
N ASP A 28 -0.86 12.29 17.24
CA ASP A 28 -1.55 13.14 18.24
C ASP A 28 -3.04 12.78 18.43
N THR A 29 -3.65 12.07 17.49
CA THR A 29 -5.11 11.87 17.45
C THR A 29 -5.53 10.43 17.42
N ASP A 30 -4.60 9.49 17.25
CA ASP A 30 -4.87 8.07 16.96
C ASP A 30 -5.77 7.86 15.71
N ALA A 31 -5.98 8.89 14.92
CA ALA A 31 -6.73 8.79 13.69
C ALA A 31 -5.97 7.93 12.68
N ILE A 32 -6.69 7.08 11.95
CA ILE A 32 -6.08 6.23 10.94
C ILE A 32 -5.84 7.04 9.67
N VAL A 33 -4.58 7.05 9.23
CA VAL A 33 -4.16 7.58 7.93
C VAL A 33 -3.71 6.43 7.06
N GLY A 34 -4.30 6.31 5.89
CA GLY A 34 -3.93 5.26 4.94
C GLY A 34 -4.11 5.70 3.50
N LEU A 35 -3.55 4.95 2.58
CA LEU A 35 -3.69 5.17 1.14
C LEU A 35 -3.61 3.83 0.39
N THR A 36 -4.26 3.78 -0.76
CA THR A 36 -4.13 2.68 -1.71
C THR A 36 -2.90 2.90 -2.57
N ILE A 37 -2.09 1.87 -2.70
CA ILE A 37 -0.87 1.85 -3.51
C ILE A 37 -0.81 0.60 -4.38
N SER A 38 -0.02 0.67 -5.45
CA SER A 38 0.43 -0.48 -6.24
C SER A 38 1.96 -0.56 -6.32
N SER A 39 2.64 0.23 -5.50
CA SER A 39 4.11 0.33 -5.45
C SER A 39 4.74 -0.52 -4.34
N PHE A 40 3.96 -1.39 -3.67
CA PHE A 40 4.48 -2.29 -2.66
C PHE A 40 5.41 -3.34 -3.26
N VAL A 41 6.57 -3.55 -2.61
CA VAL A 41 7.56 -4.57 -2.99
C VAL A 41 8.15 -5.21 -1.74
N THR A 42 8.34 -6.52 -1.76
CA THR A 42 9.25 -7.23 -0.84
C THR A 42 10.68 -6.95 -1.28
N LEU A 43 11.45 -6.25 -0.45
CA LEU A 43 12.73 -5.65 -0.85
C LEU A 43 13.93 -6.54 -0.52
N SER A 44 13.97 -7.10 0.69
CA SER A 44 15.10 -7.87 1.21
C SER A 44 14.60 -9.04 2.04
N PHE A 45 15.34 -10.12 2.02
CA PHE A 45 15.08 -11.29 2.85
C PHE A 45 15.81 -11.21 4.19
N GLU A 46 17.03 -10.70 4.21
CA GLU A 46 17.85 -10.59 5.43
C GLU A 46 18.56 -9.22 5.49
N PRO A 47 18.10 -8.33 6.35
CA PRO A 47 16.87 -8.41 7.16
C PRO A 47 15.61 -8.40 6.28
N PRO A 48 14.44 -8.84 6.80
CA PRO A 48 13.20 -8.86 6.04
C PRO A 48 12.67 -7.43 5.87
N LEU A 49 12.83 -6.87 4.67
CA LEU A 49 12.42 -5.51 4.35
C LEU A 49 11.34 -5.50 3.27
N VAL A 50 10.48 -4.51 3.40
CA VAL A 50 9.49 -4.13 2.37
C VAL A 50 9.65 -2.66 2.04
N MET A 51 9.14 -2.25 0.87
CA MET A 51 9.09 -0.84 0.53
C MET A 51 7.79 -0.47 -0.19
N TYR A 52 7.45 0.82 -0.12
CA TYR A 52 6.44 1.44 -0.97
C TYR A 52 6.84 2.88 -1.32
N ALA A 53 6.25 3.40 -2.39
CA ALA A 53 6.43 4.79 -2.79
C ALA A 53 5.16 5.59 -2.53
N ILE A 54 5.32 6.83 -2.03
CA ILE A 54 4.23 7.77 -1.76
C ILE A 54 4.51 9.12 -2.39
N GLN A 55 3.53 9.67 -3.11
CA GLN A 55 3.64 10.97 -3.76
C GLN A 55 3.57 12.12 -2.74
N ARG A 56 4.47 13.11 -2.85
CA ARG A 56 4.62 14.24 -1.92
C ARG A 56 3.37 15.12 -1.77
N HIS A 57 2.53 15.17 -2.78
CA HIS A 57 1.34 16.03 -2.79
C HIS A 57 0.08 15.36 -2.22
N THR A 58 0.19 14.11 -1.74
CA THR A 58 -0.95 13.43 -1.11
C THR A 58 -1.16 13.93 0.32
N ALA A 59 -2.43 14.03 0.74
CA ALA A 59 -2.77 14.42 2.11
C ALA A 59 -2.24 13.44 3.17
N SER A 60 -1.95 12.19 2.79
CA SER A 60 -1.38 11.17 3.67
C SER A 60 0.14 11.24 3.75
N TYR A 61 0.81 12.09 2.97
CA TYR A 61 2.27 12.10 2.85
C TYR A 61 2.96 12.33 4.20
N ALA A 62 2.69 13.45 4.85
CA ALA A 62 3.40 13.82 6.07
C ALA A 62 3.28 12.75 7.17
N PRO A 63 2.09 12.27 7.55
CA PRO A 63 1.98 11.18 8.52
C PRO A 63 2.71 9.90 8.10
N MET A 64 2.65 9.52 6.82
CA MET A 64 3.22 8.26 6.33
C MET A 64 4.76 8.27 6.25
N VAL A 65 5.39 9.43 6.05
CA VAL A 65 6.86 9.53 6.00
C VAL A 65 7.50 9.80 7.37
N THR A 66 6.70 10.18 8.37
CA THR A 66 7.17 10.46 9.73
C THR A 66 6.75 9.42 10.76
N CYS A 67 5.87 8.45 10.38
CA CYS A 67 5.43 7.42 11.30
C CYS A 67 6.59 6.49 11.69
N ARG A 68 6.55 6.01 12.94
CA ARG A 68 7.51 5.01 13.44
C ARG A 68 7.17 3.59 12.96
N SER A 69 5.90 3.36 12.62
CA SER A 69 5.40 2.06 12.22
C SER A 69 4.21 2.21 11.27
N PHE A 70 4.03 1.24 10.41
CA PHE A 70 2.91 1.19 9.47
C PHE A 70 2.48 -0.26 9.21
N GLY A 71 1.19 -0.43 8.90
CA GLY A 71 0.63 -1.68 8.44
C GLY A 71 0.51 -1.71 6.93
N VAL A 72 0.78 -2.86 6.32
CA VAL A 72 0.49 -3.12 4.90
C VAL A 72 -0.53 -4.24 4.81
N SER A 73 -1.59 -4.00 4.05
CA SER A 73 -2.62 -5.00 3.76
C SER A 73 -2.68 -5.21 2.25
N LEU A 74 -2.21 -6.37 1.78
CA LEU A 74 -2.40 -6.79 0.39
C LEU A 74 -3.86 -7.18 0.20
N LEU A 75 -4.58 -6.48 -0.67
CA LEU A 75 -6.02 -6.68 -0.82
C LEU A 75 -6.34 -7.92 -1.65
N ASN A 76 -7.42 -8.61 -1.28
CA ASN A 76 -7.99 -9.67 -2.08
C ASN A 76 -9.01 -9.11 -3.10
N ALA A 77 -9.39 -9.93 -4.10
CA ALA A 77 -10.24 -9.52 -5.21
C ALA A 77 -11.61 -8.96 -4.78
N ALA A 78 -12.15 -9.40 -3.62
CA ALA A 78 -13.43 -8.91 -3.10
C ALA A 78 -13.33 -7.52 -2.46
N GLN A 79 -12.13 -6.98 -2.24
CA GLN A 79 -11.89 -5.74 -1.52
C GLN A 79 -11.72 -4.50 -2.41
N THR A 80 -12.28 -4.55 -3.63
CA THR A 80 -12.20 -3.43 -4.59
C THR A 80 -12.75 -2.11 -4.02
N GLU A 81 -13.83 -2.15 -3.22
CA GLU A 81 -14.42 -0.95 -2.61
C GLU A 81 -13.48 -0.35 -1.55
N ILE A 82 -12.74 -1.16 -0.82
CA ILE A 82 -11.70 -0.71 0.11
C ILE A 82 -10.59 0.00 -0.66
N ALA A 83 -10.12 -0.60 -1.76
CA ALA A 83 -9.13 0.02 -2.64
C ALA A 83 -9.59 1.37 -3.16
N ARG A 84 -10.83 1.49 -3.64
CA ARG A 84 -11.41 2.75 -4.11
C ARG A 84 -11.54 3.80 -3.01
N HIS A 85 -11.91 3.38 -1.80
CA HIS A 85 -12.04 4.27 -0.65
C HIS A 85 -10.69 4.94 -0.32
N PHE A 86 -9.60 4.16 -0.20
CA PHE A 86 -8.28 4.69 0.14
C PHE A 86 -7.54 5.34 -1.03
N ALA A 87 -8.02 5.18 -2.27
CA ALA A 87 -7.53 5.92 -3.44
C ALA A 87 -8.10 7.35 -3.51
N LYS A 88 -9.22 7.65 -2.82
CA LYS A 88 -9.79 9.00 -2.77
C LYS A 88 -8.98 9.92 -1.84
N PRO A 89 -8.98 11.24 -2.08
CA PRO A 89 -8.48 12.21 -1.10
C PRO A 89 -9.15 12.03 0.27
N ARG A 90 -8.40 12.17 1.35
CA ARG A 90 -8.90 11.92 2.73
C ARG A 90 -10.21 12.67 3.03
N ARG A 91 -10.34 13.93 2.58
CA ARG A 91 -11.54 14.76 2.74
C ARG A 91 -12.80 14.23 2.04
N GLU A 92 -12.62 13.35 1.05
CA GLU A 92 -13.71 12.79 0.22
C GLU A 92 -14.08 11.36 0.63
N ARG A 93 -13.39 10.83 1.66
CA ARG A 93 -13.69 9.51 2.21
C ARG A 93 -14.89 9.64 3.14
N GLY A 94 -15.94 8.91 2.81
CA GLY A 94 -17.14 8.82 3.65
C GLY A 94 -16.92 7.97 4.91
N THR A 95 -17.89 7.14 5.23
CA THR A 95 -17.95 6.29 6.42
C THR A 95 -16.66 5.56 6.78
N HIS A 96 -16.51 5.37 8.08
CA HIS A 96 -15.44 4.61 8.70
C HIS A 96 -15.29 3.20 8.10
N MET A 97 -14.07 2.85 7.68
CA MET A 97 -13.72 1.49 7.27
C MET A 97 -13.23 0.70 8.49
N PRO A 98 -13.58 -0.60 8.59
CA PRO A 98 -13.07 -1.44 9.66
C PRO A 98 -11.57 -1.66 9.52
N PHE A 99 -10.89 -1.64 10.68
CA PHE A 99 -9.49 -2.00 10.81
C PHE A 99 -9.30 -2.98 11.96
N ASP A 100 -8.43 -3.95 11.76
CA ASP A 100 -7.79 -4.70 12.84
C ASP A 100 -6.58 -3.92 13.35
N THR A 101 -6.16 -4.19 14.57
CA THR A 101 -4.88 -3.69 15.10
C THR A 101 -3.84 -4.81 15.03
N GLY A 102 -2.65 -4.48 14.58
CA GLY A 102 -1.51 -5.40 14.58
C GLY A 102 -1.22 -5.94 15.98
N GLN A 103 -0.75 -7.17 16.06
CA GLN A 103 -0.54 -7.88 17.32
C GLN A 103 0.86 -7.69 17.91
N VAL A 104 1.85 -7.47 17.06
CA VAL A 104 3.26 -7.26 17.45
C VAL A 104 3.61 -5.79 17.42
N VAL A 105 3.22 -5.11 16.34
CA VAL A 105 3.36 -3.66 16.21
C VAL A 105 1.96 -3.05 16.13
N ARG A 106 1.71 -2.00 16.93
CA ARG A 106 0.42 -1.30 16.90
C ARG A 106 0.25 -0.53 15.60
N VAL A 107 -0.31 -1.16 14.57
CA VAL A 107 -0.58 -0.59 13.26
C VAL A 107 -1.98 -0.99 12.76
N PRO A 108 -2.66 -0.13 11.96
CA PRO A 108 -3.96 -0.50 11.41
C PRO A 108 -3.79 -1.44 10.21
N LEU A 109 -4.62 -2.49 10.16
CA LEU A 109 -4.62 -3.51 9.12
C LEU A 109 -6.03 -3.71 8.58
N ILE A 110 -6.20 -3.89 7.28
CA ILE A 110 -7.50 -4.20 6.68
C ILE A 110 -7.88 -5.64 7.01
N PRO A 111 -9.06 -5.88 7.62
CA PRO A 111 -9.53 -7.23 7.92
C PRO A 111 -9.65 -8.09 6.66
N GLN A 112 -9.41 -9.39 6.77
CA GLN A 112 -9.57 -10.35 5.67
C GLN A 112 -8.74 -10.04 4.40
N ALA A 113 -7.71 -9.20 4.49
CA ALA A 113 -6.80 -8.97 3.38
C ALA A 113 -6.04 -10.25 3.03
N LEU A 114 -5.59 -10.38 1.78
CA LEU A 114 -4.79 -11.53 1.30
C LEU A 114 -3.56 -11.78 2.17
N ALA A 115 -2.90 -10.68 2.58
CA ALA A 115 -1.83 -10.70 3.56
C ALA A 115 -1.85 -9.40 4.38
N GLN A 116 -1.40 -9.49 5.62
CA GLN A 116 -1.24 -8.38 6.54
C GLN A 116 0.19 -8.39 7.07
N ILE A 117 0.83 -7.22 7.10
CA ILE A 117 2.25 -7.06 7.44
C ILE A 117 2.37 -5.90 8.42
N GLU A 118 3.07 -6.12 9.51
CA GLU A 118 3.35 -5.15 10.56
C GLU A 118 4.80 -4.71 10.44
N CYS A 119 5.05 -3.41 10.23
CA CYS A 119 6.38 -2.88 9.94
C CYS A 119 6.79 -1.76 10.90
N LEU A 120 8.08 -1.73 11.23
CA LEU A 120 8.76 -0.55 11.74
C LEU A 120 9.37 0.22 10.57
N THR A 121 9.21 1.54 10.56
CA THR A 121 9.85 2.38 9.56
C THR A 121 11.37 2.35 9.76
N GLN A 122 12.09 1.87 8.77
CA GLN A 122 13.56 1.76 8.78
C GLN A 122 14.22 2.99 8.17
N GLU A 123 13.80 3.36 6.97
CA GLU A 123 14.38 4.45 6.20
C GLU A 123 13.35 5.13 5.30
N VAL A 124 13.59 6.41 5.00
CA VAL A 124 12.77 7.18 4.05
C VAL A 124 13.70 7.91 3.09
N PHE A 125 13.57 7.61 1.81
CA PHE A 125 14.37 8.24 0.75
C PHE A 125 13.50 9.16 -0.10
N MET A 126 14.01 10.35 -0.38
CA MET A 126 13.38 11.26 -1.33
C MET A 126 13.82 10.95 -2.75
N SER A 127 12.87 10.73 -3.66
CA SER A 127 13.16 10.45 -5.07
C SER A 127 12.15 11.17 -5.97
N GLY A 128 12.59 12.24 -6.62
CA GLY A 128 11.73 13.05 -7.47
C GLY A 128 10.55 13.65 -6.71
N ASP A 129 9.33 13.39 -7.19
CA ASP A 129 8.07 13.82 -6.57
C ASP A 129 7.49 12.80 -5.58
N HIS A 130 8.25 11.74 -5.26
CA HIS A 130 7.88 10.68 -4.32
C HIS A 130 8.89 10.57 -3.16
N ALA A 131 8.43 9.95 -2.08
CA ALA A 131 9.29 9.32 -1.08
C ALA A 131 9.17 7.80 -1.19
N ILE A 132 10.27 7.10 -1.00
CA ILE A 132 10.34 5.65 -0.82
C ILE A 132 10.43 5.40 0.68
N VAL A 133 9.48 4.67 1.24
CA VAL A 133 9.48 4.28 2.64
C VAL A 133 9.87 2.82 2.72
N VAL A 134 10.92 2.52 3.48
CA VAL A 134 11.40 1.17 3.75
C VAL A 134 10.97 0.77 5.16
N GLY A 135 10.39 -0.42 5.29
CA GLY A 135 9.96 -0.98 6.56
C GLY A 135 10.62 -2.30 6.86
N LEU A 136 11.06 -2.46 8.11
CA LEU A 136 11.45 -3.74 8.68
C LEU A 136 10.18 -4.51 9.06
N VAL A 137 10.04 -5.73 8.56
CA VAL A 137 8.89 -6.59 8.86
C VAL A 137 9.09 -7.24 10.23
N GLU A 138 8.21 -6.91 11.17
CA GLU A 138 8.19 -7.48 12.53
C GLU A 138 7.22 -8.67 12.63
N ALA A 139 6.11 -8.61 11.88
CA ALA A 139 5.15 -9.70 11.80
C ALA A 139 4.42 -9.68 10.46
N ALA A 140 4.02 -10.85 10.00
CA ALA A 140 3.19 -10.99 8.83
C ALA A 140 2.29 -12.22 8.93
N ARG A 141 1.11 -12.14 8.30
CA ARG A 141 0.22 -13.30 8.11
C ARG A 141 -0.37 -13.29 6.70
N THR A 142 -0.50 -14.45 6.11
CA THR A 142 -1.20 -14.66 4.84
C THR A 142 -2.50 -15.40 5.11
N LEU A 143 -3.62 -14.89 4.56
CA LEU A 143 -4.94 -15.47 4.74
C LEU A 143 -5.40 -16.25 3.50
N GLY A 144 -4.62 -16.15 2.41
CA GLY A 144 -4.94 -16.79 1.14
C GLY A 144 -6.07 -16.10 0.38
N GLY A 145 -6.37 -16.59 -0.81
CA GLY A 145 -7.39 -16.03 -1.70
C GLY A 145 -6.82 -15.51 -3.02
N GLU A 146 -7.65 -14.87 -3.83
CA GLU A 146 -7.26 -14.27 -5.10
C GLU A 146 -6.76 -12.84 -4.88
N PRO A 147 -5.62 -12.42 -5.47
CA PRO A 147 -5.11 -11.07 -5.31
C PRO A 147 -5.96 -10.04 -6.07
N LEU A 148 -6.13 -8.86 -5.49
CA LEU A 148 -6.60 -7.70 -6.21
C LEU A 148 -5.43 -7.08 -6.98
N LEU A 149 -5.56 -7.00 -8.30
CA LEU A 149 -4.57 -6.41 -9.20
C LEU A 149 -5.08 -5.09 -9.78
N TYR A 150 -4.14 -4.23 -10.16
CA TYR A 150 -4.41 -3.00 -10.90
C TYR A 150 -3.58 -2.97 -12.17
N PHE A 151 -4.25 -2.88 -13.32
CA PHE A 151 -3.63 -2.83 -14.63
C PHE A 151 -4.47 -1.99 -15.58
N GLY A 152 -3.86 -1.18 -16.44
CA GLY A 152 -4.56 -0.40 -17.45
C GLY A 152 -5.64 0.54 -16.87
N ARG A 153 -5.49 1.00 -15.62
CA ARG A 153 -6.47 1.80 -14.85
C ARG A 153 -7.73 1.03 -14.44
N GLN A 154 -7.66 -0.27 -14.38
CA GLN A 154 -8.76 -1.14 -13.95
C GLN A 154 -8.30 -2.08 -12.83
N TYR A 155 -9.23 -2.42 -11.95
CA TYR A 155 -9.04 -3.50 -10.99
C TYR A 155 -9.40 -4.84 -11.64
N GLY A 156 -8.66 -5.87 -11.29
CA GLY A 156 -8.86 -7.23 -11.76
C GLY A 156 -8.27 -8.24 -10.78
N ASN A 157 -8.33 -9.49 -11.14
CA ASN A 157 -7.73 -10.60 -10.41
C ASN A 157 -6.71 -11.33 -11.28
N PHE A 158 -6.01 -12.29 -10.70
CA PHE A 158 -5.08 -13.16 -11.40
C PHE A 158 -5.80 -14.40 -11.93
N SER A 159 -5.58 -14.71 -13.21
CA SER A 159 -5.97 -15.98 -13.81
C SER A 159 -4.73 -16.66 -14.36
N PRO A 160 -4.37 -17.84 -13.84
CA PRO A 160 -3.26 -18.61 -14.40
C PRO A 160 -3.47 -18.90 -15.89
N LEU A 161 -2.38 -18.90 -16.66
CA LEU A 161 -2.45 -19.42 -18.02
C LEU A 161 -2.68 -20.94 -17.93
N ALA A 162 -3.50 -21.48 -18.84
CA ALA A 162 -3.63 -22.93 -18.95
C ALA A 162 -2.26 -23.54 -19.27
N ASP A 163 -1.90 -24.57 -18.53
CA ASP A 163 -0.70 -25.35 -18.86
C ASP A 163 -0.85 -25.91 -20.29
N ARG A 164 0.14 -25.63 -21.13
CA ARG A 164 0.19 -26.15 -22.50
C ARG A 164 0.77 -27.56 -22.52
#